data_e3c5cd64579827707515bb9a956958ff
#
_entry.id   e3c5cd64579827707515bb9a956958ff
#
_cell.length_a   1.000
_cell.length_b   1.000
_cell.length_c   1.000
_cell.angle_alpha   90.00
_cell.angle_beta   90.00
_cell.angle_gamma   90.00
#
_symmetry.space_group_name_H-M   'P 1'
#
loop_
_entity.id
_entity.type
_entity.pdbx_description
1 polymer ?
#
loop_
_entity_poly.entity_id
_entity_poly.type
_entity_poly.pdbx_seq_one_letter_code
_entity_poly.pdbx_strand_id
1 'polypeptide(L)'
;MKALHKKLLSVLPVYALLIGGAVIVSREKVSFADKPASTGEAGGAADAAESGNSAAESGNDVADAAAKSGQSTTEARQAYESAPTDLIFWYEDDSYTAFFEETAVRYYAQTGVKVSLEFRSTLDYIGDIYDKTMQDDAFPDVYLLPGDNLEEAYLYGLVSVNERGAADTGVVEKAAMAATYGDKLLGYPLSFNTCVFICQPDYFGTVPESLQSIIDYSNENEPGEDVEYLLEWDVNDAFYDFPFIGNSVTFEKNETDTMNVIYDEELYQQDLEYFDTILASFSVDAGQVSEARIIENFLAGRTLSAIIDTDSLYKLEGHPYELMKMPDLNETLPAATCAMTDMLIVNDYTGQPDAAAEFAQFVTGTMAGDLYDLSGHFSVIPSGQPTETERIAFDAYETSVLVPDSKDARDFWVSVQTTILKYFD
;
A
#
# COMPACT_ATOMS: atom_id res chain seq x y z
N MET A 1 14.64 23.96 37.66
CA MET A 1 14.94 23.92 36.22
C MET A 1 15.91 22.80 35.80
N LYS A 2 16.96 22.43 36.57
CA LYS A 2 17.89 21.34 36.18
C LYS A 2 17.35 19.90 36.32
N ALA A 3 16.25 19.68 37.04
CA ALA A 3 15.65 18.38 37.25
C ALA A 3 14.59 18.04 36.18
N LEU A 4 14.01 19.05 35.52
CA LEU A 4 13.03 18.87 34.46
C LEU A 4 13.71 18.48 33.13
N HIS A 5 14.91 19.00 32.87
CA HIS A 5 15.67 18.68 31.64
C HIS A 5 16.20 17.24 31.59
N LYS A 6 16.44 16.61 32.76
CA LYS A 6 16.89 15.21 32.80
C LYS A 6 15.78 14.20 32.61
N LYS A 7 14.51 14.58 32.84
CA LYS A 7 13.37 13.71 32.57
C LYS A 7 12.91 13.75 31.09
N LEU A 8 13.12 14.91 30.42
CA LEU A 8 12.80 14.98 28.97
C LEU A 8 13.78 14.17 28.09
N LEU A 9 15.06 14.11 28.49
CA LEU A 9 16.09 13.37 27.74
C LEU A 9 16.04 11.85 27.93
N SER A 10 15.28 11.33 28.89
CA SER A 10 15.11 9.89 29.10
C SER A 10 13.86 9.31 28.42
N VAL A 11 13.00 10.14 27.87
CA VAL A 11 11.74 9.72 27.21
C VAL A 11 11.89 9.70 25.68
N LEU A 12 12.77 10.54 25.12
CA LEU A 12 13.02 10.63 23.68
C LEU A 12 13.43 9.30 22.98
N PRO A 13 14.26 8.42 23.56
CA PRO A 13 14.61 7.17 22.87
C PRO A 13 13.49 6.11 22.87
N VAL A 14 12.49 6.22 23.75
CA VAL A 14 11.37 5.27 23.79
C VAL A 14 10.32 5.63 22.74
N TYR A 15 10.12 6.92 22.47
CA TYR A 15 9.18 7.36 21.44
C TYR A 15 9.66 7.08 20.01
N ALA A 16 10.97 7.23 19.75
CA ALA A 16 11.55 6.88 18.46
C ALA A 16 11.45 5.36 18.15
N LEU A 17 11.40 4.51 19.19
CA LEU A 17 11.23 3.06 19.05
C LEU A 17 9.78 2.66 18.79
N LEU A 18 8.80 3.46 19.21
CA LEU A 18 7.38 3.17 18.98
C LEU A 18 6.93 3.60 17.57
N ILE A 19 7.45 4.72 17.05
CA ILE A 19 7.11 5.19 15.70
C ILE A 19 7.77 4.32 14.62
N GLY A 20 9.03 3.90 14.80
CA GLY A 20 9.69 2.94 13.91
C GLY A 20 9.21 1.50 14.07
N GLY A 21 8.60 1.15 15.19
CA GLY A 21 8.13 -0.21 15.47
C GLY A 21 6.73 -0.52 14.92
N ALA A 22 5.84 0.45 14.85
CA ALA A 22 4.48 0.25 14.38
C ALA A 22 4.39 -0.03 12.87
N VAL A 23 5.26 0.61 12.07
CA VAL A 23 5.32 0.37 10.61
C VAL A 23 6.03 -0.95 10.25
N ILE A 24 6.88 -1.50 11.15
CA ILE A 24 7.70 -2.69 10.86
C ILE A 24 7.02 -3.99 11.31
N VAL A 25 6.08 -3.96 12.28
CA VAL A 25 5.47 -5.20 12.83
C VAL A 25 4.36 -5.77 11.95
N SER A 26 3.72 -4.97 11.09
CA SER A 26 2.63 -5.45 10.23
C SER A 26 3.07 -6.17 8.93
N ARG A 27 4.39 -6.25 8.65
CA ARG A 27 4.89 -6.88 7.41
C ARG A 27 5.64 -8.18 7.71
N GLU A 28 4.91 -9.25 8.02
CA GLU A 28 5.50 -10.60 8.04
C GLU A 28 5.78 -11.09 6.61
N LYS A 29 6.99 -11.62 6.42
CA LYS A 29 7.54 -12.07 5.14
C LYS A 29 6.70 -13.18 4.51
N VAL A 30 5.97 -12.86 3.46
CA VAL A 30 5.45 -13.87 2.53
C VAL A 30 6.33 -13.85 1.28
N SER A 31 7.09 -14.90 1.06
CA SER A 31 7.91 -15.05 -0.13
C SER A 31 7.04 -15.48 -1.30
N PHE A 32 6.98 -14.69 -2.36
CA PHE A 32 6.26 -15.00 -3.60
C PHE A 32 6.82 -16.22 -4.38
N ALA A 33 7.83 -16.93 -3.84
CA ALA A 33 8.51 -18.03 -4.53
C ALA A 33 7.71 -19.33 -4.70
N ASP A 34 6.53 -19.46 -4.08
CA ASP A 34 5.74 -20.70 -4.04
C ASP A 34 4.35 -20.62 -4.70
N LYS A 35 4.19 -19.90 -5.79
CA LYS A 35 2.96 -19.99 -6.60
C LYS A 35 3.00 -21.30 -7.42
N PRO A 36 2.16 -22.32 -7.16
CA PRO A 36 2.12 -23.50 -8.00
C PRO A 36 1.51 -23.16 -9.35
N ALA A 37 2.20 -23.52 -10.44
CA ALA A 37 1.66 -23.45 -11.79
C ALA A 37 0.33 -24.22 -11.85
N SER A 38 -0.76 -23.55 -12.24
CA SER A 38 -2.07 -24.16 -12.42
C SER A 38 -2.01 -25.16 -13.59
N THR A 39 -1.85 -26.44 -13.28
CA THR A 39 -2.10 -27.52 -14.23
C THR A 39 -3.60 -27.79 -14.28
N GLY A 40 -4.28 -27.26 -15.30
CA GLY A 40 -5.65 -27.62 -15.58
C GLY A 40 -5.75 -29.08 -16.02
N GLU A 41 -6.24 -29.96 -15.17
CA GLU A 41 -6.73 -31.26 -15.57
C GLU A 41 -8.23 -31.23 -15.86
N ALA A 42 -8.57 -31.33 -17.14
CA ALA A 42 -9.93 -31.62 -17.59
C ALA A 42 -10.15 -33.14 -17.65
N GLY A 43 -11.04 -33.66 -16.83
CA GLY A 43 -11.62 -34.98 -16.99
C GLY A 43 -13.10 -34.81 -17.24
N GLY A 44 -13.65 -35.36 -18.23
CA GLY A 44 -13.77 -36.50 -19.00
C GLY A 44 -15.17 -36.76 -19.51
N ALA A 45 -15.24 -37.36 -20.70
CA ALA A 45 -16.25 -38.25 -21.29
C ALA A 45 -17.42 -37.67 -22.10
N ALA A 46 -17.26 -37.79 -23.39
CA ALA A 46 -17.98 -38.62 -24.39
C ALA A 46 -19.38 -38.14 -24.81
N ASP A 47 -19.62 -37.79 -26.09
CA ASP A 47 -19.93 -38.72 -27.20
C ASP A 47 -20.15 -37.95 -28.53
N ALA A 48 -19.57 -38.52 -29.58
CA ALA A 48 -19.84 -38.53 -31.00
C ALA A 48 -20.66 -37.45 -31.75
N ALA A 49 -20.06 -36.85 -32.82
CA ALA A 49 -20.36 -37.13 -34.21
C ALA A 49 -19.61 -36.22 -35.19
N GLU A 50 -19.15 -36.80 -36.27
CA GLU A 50 -18.42 -36.32 -37.43
C GLU A 50 -18.84 -34.97 -38.02
N SER A 51 -17.86 -34.10 -38.38
CA SER A 51 -17.67 -33.68 -39.79
C SER A 51 -16.46 -32.70 -39.91
N GLY A 52 -15.52 -33.05 -40.79
CA GLY A 52 -14.89 -32.15 -41.78
C GLY A 52 -13.83 -31.13 -41.31
N ASN A 53 -12.59 -31.61 -41.27
CA ASN A 53 -11.41 -31.04 -41.91
C ASN A 53 -11.27 -29.51 -42.04
N SER A 54 -10.40 -28.91 -41.26
CA SER A 54 -9.36 -27.88 -41.51
C SER A 54 -9.09 -27.00 -40.26
N ALA A 55 -8.23 -27.43 -39.38
CA ALA A 55 -7.60 -26.57 -38.36
C ALA A 55 -6.37 -27.30 -37.74
N ALA A 56 -5.36 -27.48 -38.52
CA ALA A 56 -4.11 -28.10 -38.05
C ALA A 56 -2.90 -27.20 -38.32
N GLU A 57 -3.02 -25.87 -38.18
CA GLU A 57 -1.86 -24.92 -38.29
C GLU A 57 -1.80 -23.84 -37.20
N SER A 58 -2.75 -23.71 -36.28
CA SER A 58 -2.68 -22.63 -35.27
C SER A 58 -2.13 -23.05 -33.89
N GLY A 59 -1.93 -24.34 -33.62
CA GLY A 59 -1.46 -24.84 -32.35
C GLY A 59 0.07 -24.76 -32.18
N ASN A 60 0.82 -24.81 -33.26
CA ASN A 60 2.30 -24.76 -33.23
C ASN A 60 2.85 -23.32 -33.08
N ASP A 61 2.12 -22.33 -33.59
CA ASP A 61 2.61 -20.95 -33.57
C ASP A 61 2.53 -20.31 -32.19
N VAL A 62 1.54 -20.68 -31.37
CA VAL A 62 1.39 -20.15 -30.00
C VAL A 62 2.41 -20.81 -29.06
N ALA A 63 2.65 -22.12 -29.20
CA ALA A 63 3.68 -22.82 -28.43
C ALA A 63 5.10 -22.36 -28.80
N ASP A 64 5.36 -22.10 -30.09
CA ASP A 64 6.63 -21.59 -30.59
C ASP A 64 6.86 -20.09 -30.22
N ALA A 65 5.79 -19.30 -30.14
CA ALA A 65 5.86 -17.92 -29.65
C ALA A 65 6.13 -17.85 -28.14
N ALA A 66 5.45 -18.69 -27.35
CA ALA A 66 5.70 -18.78 -25.90
C ALA A 66 7.11 -19.33 -25.58
N ALA A 67 7.59 -20.33 -26.33
CA ALA A 67 8.94 -20.84 -26.20
C ALA A 67 10.01 -19.81 -26.61
N LYS A 68 9.77 -19.01 -27.63
CA LYS A 68 10.66 -17.92 -28.07
C LYS A 68 10.65 -16.74 -27.10
N SER A 69 9.50 -16.40 -26.48
CA SER A 69 9.43 -15.38 -25.46
C SER A 69 10.17 -15.80 -24.18
N GLY A 70 10.02 -17.06 -23.74
CA GLY A 70 10.75 -17.58 -22.59
C GLY A 70 12.28 -17.70 -22.81
N GLN A 71 12.74 -18.05 -24.02
CA GLN A 71 14.18 -18.00 -24.34
C GLN A 71 14.72 -16.57 -24.37
N SER A 72 13.96 -15.61 -24.92
CA SER A 72 14.34 -14.20 -24.97
C SER A 72 14.47 -13.58 -23.58
N THR A 73 13.57 -13.94 -22.66
CA THR A 73 13.62 -13.48 -21.25
C THR A 73 14.84 -14.06 -20.50
N THR A 74 15.18 -15.32 -20.71
CA THR A 74 16.33 -15.96 -20.08
C THR A 74 17.65 -15.35 -20.57
N GLU A 75 17.77 -15.09 -21.88
CA GLU A 75 18.96 -14.45 -22.47
C GLU A 75 19.11 -13.01 -22.00
N ALA A 76 18.01 -12.26 -21.89
CA ALA A 76 17.98 -10.90 -21.37
C ALA A 76 18.41 -10.85 -19.88
N ARG A 77 17.93 -11.79 -19.04
CA ARG A 77 18.33 -11.91 -17.64
C ARG A 77 19.82 -12.23 -17.49
N GLN A 78 20.36 -13.15 -18.27
CA GLN A 78 21.80 -13.46 -18.26
C GLN A 78 22.65 -12.27 -18.69
N ALA A 79 22.22 -11.53 -19.71
CA ALA A 79 22.89 -10.31 -20.14
C ALA A 79 22.87 -9.23 -19.06
N TYR A 80 21.72 -9.01 -18.43
CA TYR A 80 21.56 -8.11 -17.30
C TYR A 80 22.48 -8.49 -16.12
N GLU A 81 22.51 -9.75 -15.70
CA GLU A 81 23.33 -10.21 -14.57
C GLU A 81 24.83 -9.96 -14.80
N SER A 82 25.31 -10.11 -16.04
CA SER A 82 26.72 -9.96 -16.39
C SER A 82 27.15 -8.52 -16.71
N ALA A 83 26.22 -7.59 -16.88
CA ALA A 83 26.54 -6.20 -17.22
C ALA A 83 27.12 -5.45 -16.01
N PRO A 84 27.96 -4.40 -16.23
CA PRO A 84 28.34 -3.48 -15.16
C PRO A 84 27.12 -2.65 -14.69
N THR A 85 27.10 -2.27 -13.42
CA THR A 85 26.05 -1.40 -12.87
C THR A 85 26.21 0.03 -13.39
N ASP A 86 25.11 0.62 -13.86
CA ASP A 86 25.05 2.00 -14.30
C ASP A 86 24.29 2.88 -13.27
N LEU A 87 23.18 2.38 -12.71
CA LEU A 87 22.39 3.05 -11.69
C LEU A 87 22.20 2.14 -10.48
N ILE A 88 22.05 2.74 -9.30
CA ILE A 88 21.71 2.07 -8.04
C ILE A 88 20.29 2.48 -7.63
N PHE A 89 19.43 1.48 -7.36
CA PHE A 89 18.08 1.69 -6.87
C PHE A 89 17.89 1.02 -5.53
N TRP A 90 17.43 1.80 -4.52
CA TRP A 90 17.12 1.29 -3.18
C TRP A 90 15.61 1.25 -2.94
N TYR A 91 15.17 0.23 -2.20
CA TYR A 91 13.80 0.08 -1.72
C TYR A 91 13.78 -0.65 -0.38
N GLU A 92 12.79 -0.38 0.46
CA GLU A 92 12.69 -0.93 1.82
C GLU A 92 11.51 -1.91 2.00
N ASP A 93 10.60 -2.01 1.04
CA ASP A 93 9.49 -2.94 1.05
C ASP A 93 9.77 -4.13 0.14
N ASP A 94 9.92 -5.32 0.74
CA ASP A 94 10.26 -6.55 0.02
C ASP A 94 9.11 -7.10 -0.85
N SER A 95 7.86 -6.65 -0.66
CA SER A 95 6.71 -6.99 -1.51
C SER A 95 6.90 -6.54 -2.96
N TYR A 96 7.65 -5.46 -3.20
CA TYR A 96 7.98 -4.98 -4.53
C TYR A 96 9.12 -5.73 -5.21
N THR A 97 9.82 -6.65 -4.52
CA THR A 97 11.07 -7.25 -5.05
C THR A 97 10.87 -7.90 -6.41
N ALA A 98 9.82 -8.71 -6.58
CA ALA A 98 9.57 -9.40 -7.85
C ALA A 98 9.25 -8.41 -8.99
N PHE A 99 8.52 -7.34 -8.68
CA PHE A 99 8.22 -6.28 -9.63
C PHE A 99 9.49 -5.52 -10.07
N PHE A 100 10.34 -5.11 -9.12
CA PHE A 100 11.57 -4.40 -9.46
C PHE A 100 12.60 -5.27 -10.19
N GLU A 101 12.71 -6.56 -9.83
CA GLU A 101 13.58 -7.49 -10.55
C GLU A 101 13.18 -7.65 -12.03
N GLU A 102 11.88 -7.85 -12.29
CA GLU A 102 11.38 -7.95 -13.66
C GLU A 102 11.54 -6.62 -14.41
N THR A 103 11.25 -5.50 -13.73
CA THR A 103 11.40 -4.15 -14.28
C THR A 103 12.84 -3.86 -14.68
N ALA A 104 13.82 -4.15 -13.82
CA ALA A 104 15.23 -3.90 -14.10
C ALA A 104 15.73 -4.70 -15.31
N VAL A 105 15.31 -5.96 -15.46
CA VAL A 105 15.65 -6.81 -16.62
C VAL A 105 15.04 -6.24 -17.90
N ARG A 106 13.76 -5.84 -17.88
CA ARG A 106 13.09 -5.26 -19.06
C ARG A 106 13.67 -3.90 -19.44
N TYR A 107 13.97 -3.06 -18.45
CA TYR A 107 14.64 -1.77 -18.70
C TYR A 107 15.99 -1.95 -19.35
N TYR A 108 16.82 -2.86 -18.82
CA TYR A 108 18.12 -3.19 -19.43
C TYR A 108 17.97 -3.71 -20.85
N ALA A 109 17.04 -4.62 -21.11
CA ALA A 109 16.80 -5.16 -22.45
C ALA A 109 16.41 -4.08 -23.47
N GLN A 110 15.72 -3.02 -23.01
CA GLN A 110 15.27 -1.93 -23.87
C GLN A 110 16.32 -0.84 -24.05
N THR A 111 17.08 -0.51 -23.01
CA THR A 111 17.96 0.67 -22.97
C THR A 111 19.45 0.33 -22.94
N GLY A 112 19.81 -0.86 -22.47
CA GLY A 112 21.20 -1.25 -22.17
C GLY A 112 21.73 -0.68 -20.86
N VAL A 113 20.93 0.07 -20.09
CA VAL A 113 21.30 0.64 -18.78
C VAL A 113 20.99 -0.37 -17.70
N LYS A 114 21.99 -0.78 -16.91
CA LYS A 114 21.82 -1.70 -15.80
C LYS A 114 21.53 -0.95 -14.50
N VAL A 115 20.37 -1.25 -13.89
CA VAL A 115 20.00 -0.78 -12.57
C VAL A 115 20.26 -1.88 -11.55
N SER A 116 21.14 -1.62 -10.57
CA SER A 116 21.38 -2.54 -9.45
C SER A 116 20.33 -2.31 -8.38
N LEU A 117 19.63 -3.36 -8.00
CA LEU A 117 18.58 -3.31 -6.98
C LEU A 117 19.17 -3.64 -5.61
N GLU A 118 18.88 -2.84 -4.61
CA GLU A 118 19.32 -3.03 -3.23
C GLU A 118 18.15 -2.90 -2.26
N PHE A 119 17.71 -4.02 -1.70
CA PHE A 119 16.76 -4.04 -0.61
C PHE A 119 17.42 -3.59 0.69
N ARG A 120 16.81 -2.62 1.39
CA ARG A 120 17.32 -1.99 2.61
C ARG A 120 16.26 -1.98 3.70
N SER A 121 16.29 -2.95 4.59
CA SER A 121 15.43 -2.99 5.76
C SER A 121 16.14 -2.34 6.95
N THR A 122 15.98 -1.03 7.12
CA THR A 122 16.61 -0.25 8.17
C THR A 122 15.55 0.53 8.96
N LEU A 123 15.91 0.98 10.18
CA LEU A 123 15.01 1.79 11.03
C LEU A 123 15.02 3.28 10.64
N ASP A 124 16.01 3.70 9.86
CA ASP A 124 16.22 5.09 9.43
C ASP A 124 16.65 5.09 7.97
N TYR A 125 15.71 4.78 7.09
CA TYR A 125 15.98 4.62 5.67
C TYR A 125 16.47 5.91 5.01
N ILE A 126 15.84 7.05 5.33
CA ILE A 126 16.23 8.36 4.78
C ILE A 126 17.58 8.78 5.33
N GLY A 127 17.82 8.56 6.63
CA GLY A 127 19.12 8.82 7.25
C GLY A 127 20.25 8.00 6.63
N ASP A 128 19.99 6.73 6.32
CA ASP A 128 20.97 5.87 5.62
C ASP A 128 21.27 6.37 4.19
N ILE A 129 20.24 6.80 3.45
CA ILE A 129 20.41 7.44 2.12
C ILE A 129 21.26 8.70 2.27
N TYR A 130 20.92 9.58 3.24
CA TYR A 130 21.65 10.80 3.49
C TYR A 130 23.12 10.54 3.83
N ASP A 131 23.38 9.64 4.77
CA ASP A 131 24.74 9.33 5.22
C ASP A 131 25.59 8.77 4.07
N LYS A 132 25.05 7.88 3.25
CA LYS A 132 25.75 7.34 2.08
C LYS A 132 25.98 8.40 1.02
N THR A 133 24.99 9.22 0.74
CA THR A 133 25.10 10.33 -0.22
C THR A 133 26.18 11.32 0.20
N MET A 134 26.22 11.71 1.50
CA MET A 134 27.21 12.67 2.01
C MET A 134 28.63 12.11 2.11
N GLN A 135 28.77 10.79 2.19
CA GLN A 135 30.07 10.12 2.22
C GLN A 135 30.64 9.82 0.84
N ASP A 136 29.88 10.10 -0.21
CA ASP A 136 30.21 9.73 -1.61
C ASP A 136 30.52 8.22 -1.76
N ASP A 137 29.75 7.40 -1.01
CA ASP A 137 29.86 5.94 -0.97
C ASP A 137 28.60 5.36 -1.59
N ALA A 138 28.65 4.41 -2.46
CA ALA A 138 27.56 3.71 -3.16
C ALA A 138 26.14 4.07 -2.66
N PHE A 139 25.68 5.28 -2.96
CA PHE A 139 24.35 5.78 -2.62
C PHE A 139 23.36 5.53 -3.77
N PRO A 140 22.05 5.52 -3.52
CA PRO A 140 21.07 5.30 -4.56
C PRO A 140 20.96 6.50 -5.51
N ASP A 141 20.92 6.24 -6.83
CA ASP A 141 20.52 7.23 -7.84
C ASP A 141 19.01 7.44 -7.83
N VAL A 142 18.26 6.36 -7.56
CA VAL A 142 16.80 6.35 -7.41
C VAL A 142 16.45 5.53 -6.16
N TYR A 143 15.41 5.91 -5.46
CA TYR A 143 14.91 5.13 -4.33
C TYR A 143 13.39 5.17 -4.22
N LEU A 144 12.80 4.09 -3.69
CA LEU A 144 11.39 4.04 -3.34
C LEU A 144 11.17 4.79 -2.03
N LEU A 145 10.13 5.61 -1.95
CA LEU A 145 9.80 6.40 -0.79
C LEU A 145 8.28 6.36 -0.55
N PRO A 146 7.82 6.01 0.67
CA PRO A 146 6.46 6.28 1.09
C PRO A 146 6.16 7.78 1.11
N GLY A 147 4.94 8.17 0.71
CA GLY A 147 4.58 9.58 0.56
C GLY A 147 4.63 10.40 1.84
N ASP A 148 4.52 9.75 3.00
CA ASP A 148 4.63 10.38 4.31
C ASP A 148 6.06 10.77 4.73
N ASN A 149 7.06 10.50 3.88
CA ASN A 149 8.47 10.82 4.10
C ASN A 149 9.05 11.83 3.08
N LEU A 150 8.21 12.39 2.20
CA LEU A 150 8.67 13.27 1.12
C LEU A 150 9.26 14.59 1.63
N GLU A 151 8.63 15.22 2.65
CA GLU A 151 9.14 16.46 3.24
C GLU A 151 10.52 16.24 3.87
N GLU A 152 10.69 15.15 4.59
CA GLU A 152 11.96 14.84 5.25
C GLU A 152 13.08 14.64 4.22
N ALA A 153 12.85 13.84 3.19
CA ALA A 153 13.80 13.63 2.12
C ALA A 153 14.15 14.94 1.39
N TYR A 154 13.16 15.81 1.16
CA TYR A 154 13.36 17.13 0.55
C TYR A 154 14.20 18.04 1.45
N LEU A 155 13.92 18.09 2.74
CA LEU A 155 14.66 18.92 3.72
C LEU A 155 16.11 18.45 3.89
N TYR A 156 16.39 17.17 3.71
CA TYR A 156 17.76 16.64 3.65
C TYR A 156 18.47 16.94 2.32
N GLY A 157 17.76 17.50 1.33
CA GLY A 157 18.31 17.82 0.01
C GLY A 157 18.56 16.59 -0.87
N LEU A 158 17.85 15.48 -0.62
CA LEU A 158 18.02 14.22 -1.32
C LEU A 158 17.13 14.10 -2.57
N VAL A 159 16.28 15.10 -2.84
CA VAL A 159 15.20 15.01 -3.84
C VAL A 159 15.43 15.97 -4.99
N SER A 160 15.57 15.45 -6.19
CA SER A 160 15.51 16.21 -7.43
C SER A 160 14.08 16.59 -7.80
N VAL A 161 13.91 17.76 -8.42
CA VAL A 161 12.60 18.15 -8.96
C VAL A 161 12.25 17.26 -10.16
N ASN A 162 11.04 16.72 -10.17
CA ASN A 162 10.52 15.97 -11.32
C ASN A 162 10.09 16.97 -12.42
N GLU A 163 11.05 17.34 -13.29
CA GLU A 163 10.80 18.25 -14.42
C GLU A 163 9.95 17.63 -15.53
N ARG A 164 9.81 16.29 -15.54
CA ARG A 164 9.04 15.56 -16.55
C ARG A 164 7.53 15.62 -16.30
N GLY A 165 7.16 15.95 -15.05
CA GLY A 165 5.77 16.17 -14.63
C GLY A 165 4.97 14.88 -14.51
N ALA A 166 3.75 15.02 -13.97
CA ALA A 166 2.72 13.98 -13.98
C ALA A 166 1.73 14.16 -15.14
N ALA A 167 1.80 15.27 -15.86
CA ALA A 167 0.91 15.56 -16.99
C ALA A 167 1.12 14.53 -18.10
N ASP A 168 0.02 14.00 -18.65
CA ASP A 168 0.00 13.00 -19.72
C ASP A 168 0.50 11.59 -19.34
N THR A 169 0.78 11.30 -18.07
CA THR A 169 1.19 9.95 -17.64
C THR A 169 0.03 9.02 -17.31
N GLY A 170 -1.18 9.57 -17.14
CA GLY A 170 -2.34 8.82 -16.65
C GLY A 170 -2.42 8.67 -15.11
N VAL A 171 -1.45 9.21 -14.38
CA VAL A 171 -1.44 9.27 -12.91
C VAL A 171 -2.64 10.07 -12.41
N VAL A 172 -3.37 9.55 -11.43
CA VAL A 172 -4.50 10.24 -10.81
C VAL A 172 -4.05 11.48 -10.05
N GLU A 173 -4.91 12.52 -10.00
CA GLU A 173 -4.57 13.81 -9.43
C GLU A 173 -4.11 13.72 -7.97
N LYS A 174 -4.78 12.90 -7.17
CA LYS A 174 -4.42 12.67 -5.76
C LYS A 174 -2.99 12.17 -5.59
N ALA A 175 -2.54 11.23 -6.42
CA ALA A 175 -1.17 10.71 -6.36
C ALA A 175 -0.14 11.77 -6.79
N ALA A 176 -0.48 12.61 -7.77
CA ALA A 176 0.36 13.75 -8.13
C ALA A 176 0.45 14.78 -7.00
N MET A 177 -0.66 15.01 -6.28
CA MET A 177 -0.66 15.86 -5.08
C MET A 177 0.23 15.29 -3.96
N ALA A 178 0.16 13.96 -3.72
CA ALA A 178 1.01 13.27 -2.73
C ALA A 178 2.52 13.40 -3.05
N ALA A 179 2.88 13.43 -4.34
CA ALA A 179 4.27 13.59 -4.79
C ALA A 179 4.72 15.05 -4.91
N THR A 180 3.93 16.01 -4.40
CA THR A 180 4.19 17.44 -4.53
C THR A 180 4.47 18.07 -3.16
N TYR A 181 5.60 18.78 -3.04
CA TYR A 181 5.91 19.60 -1.89
C TYR A 181 6.04 21.08 -2.30
N GLY A 182 5.27 21.95 -1.63
CA GLY A 182 5.11 23.34 -2.06
C GLY A 182 4.43 23.42 -3.43
N ASP A 183 5.14 24.00 -4.40
CA ASP A 183 4.73 24.11 -5.81
C ASP A 183 5.49 23.16 -6.75
N LYS A 184 6.28 22.26 -6.18
CA LYS A 184 7.18 21.37 -6.92
C LYS A 184 6.69 19.94 -6.89
N LEU A 185 6.51 19.35 -8.05
CA LEU A 185 6.39 17.91 -8.17
C LEU A 185 7.79 17.31 -7.96
N LEU A 186 7.93 16.44 -6.99
CA LEU A 186 9.21 15.87 -6.58
C LEU A 186 9.31 14.38 -6.92
N GLY A 187 8.26 13.61 -6.64
CA GLY A 187 8.24 12.16 -6.85
C GLY A 187 7.66 11.72 -8.19
N TYR A 188 7.88 10.46 -8.48
CA TYR A 188 7.22 9.69 -9.54
C TYR A 188 6.27 8.71 -8.86
N PRO A 189 4.96 9.01 -8.74
CA PRO A 189 4.01 8.15 -8.03
C PRO A 189 3.93 6.76 -8.65
N LEU A 190 3.94 5.71 -7.83
CA LEU A 190 3.94 4.31 -8.23
C LEU A 190 2.64 3.62 -7.86
N SER A 191 2.33 3.58 -6.58
CA SER A 191 1.22 2.82 -6.02
C SER A 191 0.49 3.63 -4.95
N PHE A 192 -0.67 3.14 -4.55
CA PHE A 192 -1.42 3.70 -3.43
C PHE A 192 -1.87 2.60 -2.48
N ASN A 193 -2.09 2.98 -1.22
CA ASN A 193 -2.70 2.16 -0.20
C ASN A 193 -3.76 2.95 0.56
N THR A 194 -4.90 2.30 0.90
CA THR A 194 -5.96 2.85 1.73
C THR A 194 -6.78 1.72 2.36
N CYS A 195 -7.51 2.03 3.44
CA CYS A 195 -8.41 1.07 4.05
C CYS A 195 -9.63 0.77 3.17
N VAL A 196 -9.98 -0.50 3.13
CA VAL A 196 -11.20 -1.03 2.52
C VAL A 196 -11.92 -1.96 3.50
N PHE A 197 -13.18 -2.24 3.21
CA PHE A 197 -14.00 -3.14 4.01
C PHE A 197 -14.30 -4.41 3.23
N ILE A 198 -14.11 -5.56 3.88
CA ILE A 198 -14.46 -6.87 3.34
C ILE A 198 -15.47 -7.57 4.22
N CYS A 199 -16.35 -8.37 3.63
CA CYS A 199 -17.22 -9.26 4.41
C CYS A 199 -17.44 -10.60 3.70
N GLN A 200 -17.84 -11.60 4.50
CA GLN A 200 -18.20 -12.93 3.98
C GLN A 200 -19.44 -12.80 3.07
N PRO A 201 -19.45 -13.47 1.91
CA PRO A 201 -20.56 -13.38 0.98
C PRO A 201 -21.87 -13.83 1.62
N ASP A 202 -22.94 -13.10 1.29
CA ASP A 202 -24.32 -13.44 1.67
C ASP A 202 -24.60 -13.55 3.18
N TYR A 203 -23.61 -13.25 4.06
CA TYR A 203 -23.81 -13.41 5.51
C TYR A 203 -24.83 -12.41 6.06
N PHE A 204 -24.68 -11.13 5.68
CA PHE A 204 -25.56 -10.08 6.15
C PHE A 204 -26.88 -9.96 5.34
N GLY A 205 -27.08 -10.83 4.33
CA GLY A 205 -28.22 -10.78 3.42
C GLY A 205 -28.22 -9.61 2.44
N THR A 206 -27.60 -8.51 2.81
CA THR A 206 -27.29 -7.32 2.00
C THR A 206 -25.93 -6.78 2.44
N VAL A 207 -25.26 -6.08 1.54
CA VAL A 207 -24.02 -5.38 1.85
C VAL A 207 -24.29 -4.37 3.01
N PRO A 208 -23.47 -4.35 4.09
CA PRO A 208 -23.65 -3.41 5.19
C PRO A 208 -23.54 -1.95 4.71
N GLU A 209 -24.54 -1.13 5.03
CA GLU A 209 -24.52 0.30 4.70
C GLU A 209 -23.71 1.12 5.72
N SER A 210 -23.59 0.59 6.97
CA SER A 210 -22.85 1.19 8.06
C SER A 210 -22.37 0.13 9.05
N LEU A 211 -21.40 0.49 9.92
CA LEU A 211 -21.00 -0.39 11.01
C LEU A 211 -22.14 -0.61 12.02
N GLN A 212 -23.01 0.40 12.20
CA GLN A 212 -24.22 0.25 13.01
C GLN A 212 -25.12 -0.86 12.46
N SER A 213 -25.25 -1.00 11.15
CA SER A 213 -26.08 -2.07 10.56
C SER A 213 -25.57 -3.47 10.88
N ILE A 214 -24.25 -3.63 11.07
CA ILE A 214 -23.64 -4.90 11.51
C ILE A 214 -23.99 -5.19 12.96
N ILE A 215 -23.94 -4.16 13.83
CA ILE A 215 -24.36 -4.28 15.24
C ILE A 215 -25.84 -4.66 15.32
N ASP A 216 -26.68 -3.98 14.56
CA ASP A 216 -28.11 -4.23 14.55
C ASP A 216 -28.45 -5.65 14.04
N TYR A 217 -27.75 -6.08 12.97
CA TYR A 217 -27.87 -7.44 12.47
C TYR A 217 -27.49 -8.48 13.54
N SER A 218 -26.39 -8.27 14.26
CA SER A 218 -25.93 -9.17 15.32
C SER A 218 -26.87 -9.27 16.52
N ASN A 219 -27.62 -8.21 16.80
CA ASN A 219 -28.64 -8.21 17.85
C ASN A 219 -29.87 -9.06 17.50
N GLU A 220 -30.14 -9.24 16.22
CA GLU A 220 -31.30 -9.99 15.71
C GLU A 220 -30.94 -11.42 15.27
N ASN A 221 -29.69 -11.70 14.97
CA ASN A 221 -29.21 -12.95 14.42
C ASN A 221 -28.04 -13.50 15.23
N GLU A 222 -28.09 -14.74 15.65
CA GLU A 222 -26.96 -15.41 16.28
C GLU A 222 -25.94 -15.80 15.20
N PRO A 223 -24.65 -15.45 15.36
CA PRO A 223 -23.59 -15.91 14.45
C PRO A 223 -23.45 -17.43 14.51
N GLY A 224 -22.91 -18.03 13.46
CA GLY A 224 -22.62 -19.47 13.42
C GLY A 224 -21.66 -19.91 14.54
N GLU A 225 -21.71 -21.20 14.90
CA GLU A 225 -20.88 -21.74 16.01
C GLU A 225 -19.37 -21.57 15.79
N ASP A 226 -18.93 -21.45 14.53
CA ASP A 226 -17.51 -21.27 14.14
C ASP A 226 -17.09 -19.81 14.03
N VAL A 227 -18.02 -18.85 14.17
CA VAL A 227 -17.74 -17.41 14.07
C VAL A 227 -17.25 -16.91 15.42
N GLU A 228 -16.05 -16.34 15.42
CA GLU A 228 -15.43 -15.77 16.62
C GLU A 228 -15.58 -14.22 16.63
N TYR A 229 -15.54 -13.59 15.45
CA TYR A 229 -15.52 -12.13 15.31
C TYR A 229 -16.54 -11.67 14.26
N LEU A 230 -17.29 -10.65 14.59
CA LEU A 230 -18.20 -9.98 13.65
C LEU A 230 -17.45 -8.98 12.78
N LEU A 231 -16.52 -8.25 13.39
CA LEU A 231 -15.65 -7.27 12.75
C LEU A 231 -14.27 -7.31 13.41
N GLU A 232 -13.23 -7.36 12.60
CA GLU A 232 -11.83 -7.22 13.05
C GLU A 232 -11.12 -6.12 12.24
N TRP A 233 -10.19 -5.42 12.89
CA TRP A 233 -9.19 -4.54 12.27
C TRP A 233 -7.96 -4.47 13.20
N ASP A 234 -6.82 -4.02 12.71
CA ASP A 234 -5.62 -3.86 13.53
C ASP A 234 -5.67 -2.57 14.33
N VAL A 235 -6.18 -2.65 15.55
CA VAL A 235 -6.29 -1.51 16.49
C VAL A 235 -4.93 -1.04 17.03
N ASN A 236 -3.84 -1.72 16.69
CA ASN A 236 -2.48 -1.32 17.08
C ASN A 236 -1.83 -0.41 16.02
N ASP A 237 -2.51 -0.17 14.92
CA ASP A 237 -2.05 0.72 13.85
C ASP A 237 -3.08 1.81 13.57
N ALA A 238 -2.68 3.07 13.82
CA ALA A 238 -3.53 4.23 13.64
C ALA A 238 -4.07 4.40 12.21
N PHE A 239 -3.44 3.79 11.22
CA PHE A 239 -3.93 3.75 9.84
C PHE A 239 -5.29 3.07 9.74
N TYR A 240 -5.48 1.95 10.45
CA TYR A 240 -6.77 1.23 10.49
C TYR A 240 -7.76 1.82 11.50
N ASP A 241 -7.31 2.69 12.42
CA ASP A 241 -8.18 3.41 13.35
C ASP A 241 -8.69 4.73 12.75
N PHE A 242 -7.98 5.28 11.76
CA PHE A 242 -8.35 6.55 11.13
C PHE A 242 -9.77 6.57 10.57
N PRO A 243 -10.33 5.50 9.99
CA PRO A 243 -11.71 5.48 9.51
C PRO A 243 -12.75 5.92 10.54
N PHE A 244 -12.48 5.74 11.83
CA PHE A 244 -13.41 6.08 12.91
C PHE A 244 -13.38 7.55 13.33
N ILE A 245 -12.30 8.28 12.99
CA ILE A 245 -12.09 9.67 13.43
C ILE A 245 -11.77 10.62 12.29
N GLY A 246 -11.47 10.11 11.12
CA GLY A 246 -10.94 10.89 9.99
C GLY A 246 -11.90 11.96 9.47
N ASN A 247 -13.21 11.77 9.69
CA ASN A 247 -14.23 12.75 9.29
C ASN A 247 -14.18 14.05 10.12
N SER A 248 -13.66 14.00 11.33
CA SER A 248 -13.50 15.16 12.22
C SER A 248 -12.13 15.85 12.09
N VAL A 249 -11.27 15.38 11.18
CA VAL A 249 -9.91 15.87 11.01
C VAL A 249 -9.71 16.48 9.63
N THR A 250 -9.09 17.66 9.59
CA THR A 250 -8.73 18.34 8.34
C THR A 250 -7.27 18.76 8.38
N PHE A 251 -6.58 18.57 7.26
CA PHE A 251 -5.20 19.02 7.07
C PHE A 251 -5.20 20.26 6.19
N GLU A 252 -4.74 21.40 6.72
CA GLU A 252 -4.72 22.68 6.00
C GLU A 252 -3.33 23.31 6.00
N LYS A 253 -2.90 23.80 4.86
CA LYS A 253 -1.67 24.62 4.77
C LYS A 253 -1.91 26.01 5.36
N ASN A 254 -0.98 26.46 6.20
CA ASN A 254 -1.00 27.83 6.73
C ASN A 254 -0.24 28.80 5.78
N GLU A 255 -0.20 30.08 6.16
CA GLU A 255 0.47 31.14 5.37
C GLU A 255 2.00 30.93 5.21
N THR A 256 2.61 30.05 6.03
CA THR A 256 4.05 29.72 5.98
C THR A 256 4.32 28.38 5.26
N ASP A 257 3.30 27.84 4.55
CA ASP A 257 3.35 26.55 3.86
C ASP A 257 3.55 25.35 4.80
N THR A 258 3.33 25.55 6.11
CA THR A 258 3.33 24.49 7.10
C THR A 258 1.93 23.87 7.20
N MET A 259 1.85 22.56 7.33
CA MET A 259 0.59 21.87 7.49
C MET A 259 0.08 21.93 8.92
N ASN A 260 -1.16 22.32 9.09
CA ASN A 260 -1.85 22.28 10.37
C ASN A 260 -2.87 21.14 10.37
N VAL A 261 -2.98 20.44 11.50
CA VAL A 261 -4.07 19.50 11.78
C VAL A 261 -5.15 20.25 12.52
N ILE A 262 -6.35 20.29 11.97
CA ILE A 262 -7.51 20.97 12.53
C ILE A 262 -8.55 19.92 12.90
N TYR A 263 -9.04 20.01 14.13
CA TYR A 263 -10.10 19.15 14.65
C TYR A 263 -11.42 19.90 14.71
N ASP A 264 -12.49 19.31 14.22
CA ASP A 264 -13.83 19.63 14.67
C ASP A 264 -14.02 18.95 16.04
N GLU A 265 -13.80 19.71 17.14
CA GLU A 265 -13.77 19.15 18.49
C GLU A 265 -15.09 18.49 18.88
N GLU A 266 -16.23 19.01 18.42
CA GLU A 266 -17.54 18.45 18.73
C GLU A 266 -17.73 17.11 18.00
N LEU A 267 -17.41 17.06 16.73
CA LEU A 267 -17.48 15.86 15.90
C LEU A 267 -16.47 14.81 16.38
N TYR A 268 -15.24 15.22 16.69
CA TYR A 268 -14.21 14.32 17.20
C TYR A 268 -14.61 13.63 18.51
N GLN A 269 -15.29 14.34 19.42
CA GLN A 269 -15.83 13.71 20.64
C GLN A 269 -16.94 12.72 20.32
N GLN A 270 -17.82 13.00 19.35
CA GLN A 270 -18.85 12.06 18.92
C GLN A 270 -18.25 10.82 18.27
N ASP A 271 -17.22 10.97 17.46
CA ASP A 271 -16.45 9.87 16.84
C ASP A 271 -15.87 8.96 17.93
N LEU A 272 -15.20 9.52 18.96
CA LEU A 272 -14.62 8.75 20.06
C LEU A 272 -15.70 8.05 20.93
N GLU A 273 -16.83 8.69 21.20
CA GLU A 273 -17.95 8.07 21.92
C GLU A 273 -18.54 6.89 21.13
N TYR A 274 -18.62 7.04 19.79
CA TYR A 274 -19.08 5.95 18.95
C TYR A 274 -18.04 4.84 18.82
N PHE A 275 -16.74 5.18 18.78
CA PHE A 275 -15.64 4.21 18.79
C PHE A 275 -15.70 3.31 20.04
N ASP A 276 -15.95 3.87 21.23
CA ASP A 276 -16.18 3.08 22.45
C ASP A 276 -17.35 2.08 22.29
N THR A 277 -18.41 2.50 21.63
CA THR A 277 -19.56 1.63 21.30
C THR A 277 -19.15 0.48 20.35
N ILE A 278 -18.32 0.76 19.34
CA ILE A 278 -17.78 -0.22 18.40
C ILE A 278 -16.92 -1.26 19.14
N LEU A 279 -15.98 -0.80 19.98
CA LEU A 279 -15.12 -1.69 20.78
C LEU A 279 -15.92 -2.63 21.66
N ALA A 280 -16.92 -2.10 22.36
CA ALA A 280 -17.80 -2.88 23.22
C ALA A 280 -18.65 -3.89 22.44
N SER A 281 -19.13 -3.52 21.26
CA SER A 281 -20.02 -4.36 20.44
C SER A 281 -19.29 -5.52 19.76
N PHE A 282 -18.05 -5.30 19.33
CA PHE A 282 -17.28 -6.28 18.57
C PHE A 282 -16.23 -7.03 19.40
N SER A 283 -16.14 -6.74 20.71
CA SER A 283 -15.21 -7.43 21.63
C SER A 283 -13.75 -7.41 21.15
N VAL A 284 -13.30 -6.25 20.70
CA VAL A 284 -11.96 -6.07 20.13
C VAL A 284 -10.87 -6.30 21.18
N ASP A 285 -9.85 -7.08 20.83
CA ASP A 285 -8.72 -7.43 21.70
C ASP A 285 -7.38 -6.99 21.06
N ALA A 286 -6.84 -5.87 21.51
CA ALA A 286 -5.56 -5.33 21.05
C ALA A 286 -4.36 -6.29 21.26
N GLY A 287 -4.45 -7.20 22.24
CA GLY A 287 -3.32 -8.09 22.60
C GLY A 287 -3.08 -9.23 21.61
N GLN A 288 -4.02 -9.51 20.72
CA GLN A 288 -4.00 -10.66 19.83
C GLN A 288 -4.19 -10.32 18.35
N VAL A 289 -4.41 -9.06 18.03
CA VAL A 289 -4.72 -8.62 16.66
C VAL A 289 -3.45 -8.27 15.87
N SER A 290 -3.45 -8.63 14.61
CA SER A 290 -2.55 -8.17 13.57
C SER A 290 -3.23 -8.41 12.23
N GLU A 291 -2.89 -7.64 11.20
CA GLU A 291 -3.49 -7.80 9.88
C GLU A 291 -3.39 -9.24 9.35
N ALA A 292 -2.22 -9.86 9.46
CA ALA A 292 -2.01 -11.25 9.02
C ALA A 292 -2.99 -12.23 9.71
N ARG A 293 -3.24 -12.05 11.01
CA ARG A 293 -4.20 -12.86 11.76
C ARG A 293 -5.64 -12.58 11.35
N ILE A 294 -5.97 -11.33 11.09
CA ILE A 294 -7.32 -10.93 10.61
C ILE A 294 -7.61 -11.64 9.29
N ILE A 295 -6.67 -11.61 8.35
CA ILE A 295 -6.80 -12.29 7.07
C ILE A 295 -6.92 -13.81 7.26
N GLU A 296 -6.09 -14.42 8.11
CA GLU A 296 -6.20 -15.85 8.43
C GLU A 296 -7.58 -16.20 9.00
N ASN A 297 -8.09 -15.40 9.95
CA ASN A 297 -9.41 -15.60 10.54
C ASN A 297 -10.52 -15.46 9.50
N PHE A 298 -10.43 -14.45 8.63
CA PHE A 298 -11.40 -14.19 7.57
C PHE A 298 -11.44 -15.35 6.58
N LEU A 299 -10.28 -15.81 6.09
CA LEU A 299 -10.17 -16.95 5.18
C LEU A 299 -10.67 -18.26 5.79
N ALA A 300 -10.56 -18.41 7.11
CA ALA A 300 -11.07 -19.57 7.85
C ALA A 300 -12.58 -19.47 8.18
N GLY A 301 -13.25 -18.36 7.85
CA GLY A 301 -14.65 -18.11 8.18
C GLY A 301 -14.90 -17.80 9.65
N ARG A 302 -13.86 -17.51 10.44
CA ARG A 302 -13.98 -17.12 11.85
C ARG A 302 -14.35 -15.65 12.01
N THR A 303 -13.99 -14.82 11.03
CA THR A 303 -14.33 -13.38 10.98
C THR A 303 -15.31 -13.13 9.85
N LEU A 304 -16.38 -12.40 10.15
CA LEU A 304 -17.44 -12.11 9.18
C LEU A 304 -17.15 -10.87 8.34
N SER A 305 -16.52 -9.88 8.93
CA SER A 305 -16.12 -8.66 8.24
C SER A 305 -14.82 -8.13 8.81
N ALA A 306 -14.05 -7.43 7.99
CA ALA A 306 -12.79 -6.84 8.40
C ALA A 306 -12.51 -5.52 7.68
N ILE A 307 -11.77 -4.64 8.36
CA ILE A 307 -11.10 -3.50 7.76
C ILE A 307 -9.67 -3.95 7.48
N ILE A 308 -9.30 -3.94 6.21
CA ILE A 308 -7.95 -4.26 5.74
C ILE A 308 -7.47 -3.15 4.81
N ASP A 309 -6.23 -3.20 4.40
CA ASP A 309 -5.71 -2.29 3.39
C ASP A 309 -5.81 -2.86 1.97
N THR A 310 -5.66 -1.99 0.98
CA THR A 310 -5.68 -2.41 -0.43
C THR A 310 -4.51 -3.31 -0.80
N ASP A 311 -3.36 -3.17 -0.12
CA ASP A 311 -2.15 -3.98 -0.35
C ASP A 311 -2.30 -5.42 0.14
N SER A 312 -3.33 -5.70 0.92
CA SER A 312 -3.65 -7.05 1.41
C SER A 312 -4.68 -7.81 0.57
N LEU A 313 -5.33 -7.16 -0.39
CA LEU A 313 -6.37 -7.79 -1.21
C LEU A 313 -5.88 -9.00 -2.01
N TYR A 314 -4.63 -8.98 -2.47
CA TYR A 314 -4.03 -10.13 -3.17
C TYR A 314 -3.99 -11.42 -2.32
N LYS A 315 -3.95 -11.30 -0.98
CA LYS A 315 -3.96 -12.42 -0.05
C LYS A 315 -5.30 -13.16 -0.03
N LEU A 316 -6.36 -12.53 -0.54
CA LEU A 316 -7.71 -13.08 -0.64
C LEU A 316 -7.98 -13.74 -1.99
N GLU A 317 -7.05 -13.74 -2.93
CA GLU A 317 -7.25 -14.33 -4.27
C GLU A 317 -7.70 -15.78 -4.19
N GLY A 318 -8.78 -16.10 -4.93
CA GLY A 318 -9.36 -17.44 -4.97
C GLY A 318 -10.36 -17.76 -3.86
N HIS A 319 -10.56 -16.86 -2.89
CA HIS A 319 -11.62 -16.94 -1.88
C HIS A 319 -12.77 -15.99 -2.24
N PRO A 320 -14.03 -16.40 -2.04
CA PRO A 320 -15.15 -15.51 -2.23
C PRO A 320 -15.23 -14.50 -1.09
N TYR A 321 -15.39 -13.23 -1.41
CA TYR A 321 -15.65 -12.13 -0.45
C TYR A 321 -16.39 -10.99 -1.16
N GLU A 322 -17.11 -10.19 -0.38
CA GLU A 322 -17.63 -8.92 -0.85
C GLU A 322 -16.64 -7.82 -0.46
N LEU A 323 -16.27 -6.97 -1.42
CA LEU A 323 -15.39 -5.82 -1.23
C LEU A 323 -16.16 -4.53 -1.39
N MET A 324 -15.92 -3.57 -0.50
CA MET A 324 -16.49 -2.23 -0.59
C MET A 324 -15.55 -1.19 0.02
N LYS A 325 -15.82 0.08 -0.27
CA LYS A 325 -15.23 1.16 0.52
C LYS A 325 -15.65 1.03 1.97
N MET A 326 -14.89 1.65 2.86
CA MET A 326 -15.28 1.73 4.26
C MET A 326 -16.73 2.23 4.38
N PRO A 327 -17.65 1.46 4.98
CA PRO A 327 -19.04 1.91 5.22
C PRO A 327 -19.05 3.01 6.30
N ASP A 328 -20.07 3.85 6.29
CA ASP A 328 -20.23 4.86 7.32
C ASP A 328 -20.30 4.24 8.72
N LEU A 329 -19.94 4.98 9.75
CA LEU A 329 -20.01 4.49 11.12
C LEU A 329 -21.48 4.26 11.51
N ASN A 330 -22.32 5.28 11.25
CA ASN A 330 -23.77 5.23 11.41
C ASN A 330 -24.44 6.29 10.51
N GLU A 331 -25.75 6.50 10.63
CA GLU A 331 -26.51 7.46 9.81
C GLU A 331 -26.03 8.92 9.90
N THR A 332 -25.28 9.29 10.94
CA THR A 332 -24.84 10.67 11.22
C THR A 332 -23.33 10.86 11.23
N LEU A 333 -22.58 9.79 11.33
CA LEU A 333 -21.11 9.78 11.40
C LEU A 333 -20.55 9.04 10.16
N PRO A 334 -20.15 9.76 9.11
CA PRO A 334 -19.48 9.13 7.96
C PRO A 334 -18.08 8.66 8.36
N ALA A 335 -17.63 7.57 7.76
CA ALA A 335 -16.23 7.15 7.83
C ALA A 335 -15.38 7.92 6.83
N ALA A 336 -14.11 8.16 7.19
CA ALA A 336 -13.15 8.74 6.27
C ALA A 336 -11.81 7.99 6.39
N THR A 337 -11.41 7.27 5.34
CA THR A 337 -10.11 6.59 5.29
C THR A 337 -8.99 7.57 4.96
N CYS A 338 -7.75 7.24 5.29
CA CYS A 338 -6.58 7.94 4.79
C CYS A 338 -5.92 7.17 3.64
N ALA A 339 -5.10 7.86 2.87
CA ALA A 339 -4.35 7.28 1.77
C ALA A 339 -2.86 7.51 1.93
N MET A 340 -2.11 6.49 1.54
CA MET A 340 -0.66 6.54 1.34
C MET A 340 -0.35 6.38 -0.15
N THR A 341 0.77 6.95 -0.60
CA THR A 341 1.20 6.87 -1.99
C THR A 341 2.70 6.60 -2.00
N ASP A 342 3.11 5.46 -2.51
CA ASP A 342 4.53 5.20 -2.71
C ASP A 342 5.00 5.84 -4.02
N MET A 343 6.22 6.33 -4.02
CA MET A 343 6.79 7.01 -5.19
C MET A 343 8.27 6.71 -5.35
N LEU A 344 8.76 6.82 -6.57
CA LEU A 344 10.18 6.83 -6.81
C LEU A 344 10.70 8.27 -6.71
N ILE A 345 11.86 8.41 -6.10
CA ILE A 345 12.59 9.66 -5.96
C ILE A 345 13.92 9.54 -6.71
N VAL A 346 14.25 10.55 -7.50
CA VAL A 346 15.58 10.72 -8.07
C VAL A 346 16.43 11.51 -7.07
N ASN A 347 17.55 10.93 -6.67
CA ASN A 347 18.48 11.60 -5.75
C ASN A 347 19.14 12.80 -6.42
N ASP A 348 19.13 13.96 -5.76
CA ASP A 348 19.67 15.22 -6.31
C ASP A 348 21.20 15.18 -6.48
N TYR A 349 21.86 14.22 -5.86
CA TYR A 349 23.32 14.00 -5.97
C TYR A 349 23.71 12.99 -7.05
N THR A 350 22.74 12.38 -7.75
CA THR A 350 23.06 11.42 -8.82
C THR A 350 23.96 12.05 -9.89
N GLY A 351 24.96 11.32 -10.32
CA GLY A 351 25.79 11.70 -11.47
C GLY A 351 25.09 11.51 -12.83
N GLN A 352 23.88 10.90 -12.84
CA GLN A 352 23.17 10.48 -14.05
C GLN A 352 21.66 10.86 -13.98
N PRO A 353 21.31 12.15 -13.79
CA PRO A 353 19.93 12.56 -13.51
C PRO A 353 18.94 12.19 -14.64
N ASP A 354 19.36 12.28 -15.90
CA ASP A 354 18.49 11.93 -17.04
C ASP A 354 18.17 10.43 -17.06
N ALA A 355 19.19 9.56 -16.86
CA ALA A 355 19.01 8.12 -16.86
C ALA A 355 18.18 7.67 -15.62
N ALA A 356 18.41 8.28 -14.46
CA ALA A 356 17.64 8.04 -13.25
C ALA A 356 16.16 8.41 -13.44
N ALA A 357 15.88 9.58 -14.01
CA ALA A 357 14.54 10.03 -14.33
C ALA A 357 13.84 9.15 -15.39
N GLU A 358 14.59 8.67 -16.40
CA GLU A 358 14.05 7.73 -17.39
C GLU A 358 13.70 6.38 -16.77
N PHE A 359 14.55 5.88 -15.87
CA PHE A 359 14.22 4.67 -15.12
C PHE A 359 12.98 4.86 -14.25
N ALA A 360 12.90 5.94 -13.47
CA ALA A 360 11.72 6.22 -12.65
C ALA A 360 10.43 6.28 -13.48
N GLN A 361 10.45 6.94 -14.65
CA GLN A 361 9.30 6.96 -15.57
C GLN A 361 8.99 5.59 -16.17
N PHE A 362 9.99 4.77 -16.46
CA PHE A 362 9.78 3.42 -16.96
C PHE A 362 9.07 2.56 -15.91
N VAL A 363 9.52 2.60 -14.65
CA VAL A 363 8.90 1.89 -13.52
C VAL A 363 7.45 2.31 -13.35
N THR A 364 7.20 3.60 -13.19
CA THR A 364 5.88 4.13 -12.81
C THR A 364 4.89 4.24 -13.96
N GLY A 365 5.37 4.20 -15.21
CA GLY A 365 4.53 4.32 -16.40
C GLY A 365 4.45 3.02 -17.20
N THR A 366 5.57 2.60 -17.79
CA THR A 366 5.59 1.43 -18.68
C THR A 366 5.24 0.13 -17.97
N MET A 367 5.69 0.00 -16.71
CA MET A 367 5.48 -1.21 -15.90
C MET A 367 4.24 -1.14 -15.02
N ALA A 368 3.50 -0.03 -15.02
CA ALA A 368 2.32 0.18 -14.18
C ALA A 368 1.28 -0.95 -14.28
N GLY A 369 1.08 -1.50 -15.49
CA GLY A 369 0.12 -2.58 -15.72
C GLY A 369 0.52 -3.94 -15.16
N ASP A 370 1.80 -4.15 -14.83
CA ASP A 370 2.30 -5.40 -14.26
C ASP A 370 2.46 -5.32 -12.73
N LEU A 371 2.20 -4.15 -12.12
CA LEU A 371 2.49 -3.89 -10.71
C LEU A 371 1.69 -4.83 -9.79
N TYR A 372 0.36 -4.89 -9.95
CA TYR A 372 -0.49 -5.72 -9.10
C TYR A 372 -0.14 -7.21 -9.21
N ASP A 373 0.04 -7.72 -10.41
CA ASP A 373 0.36 -9.14 -10.65
C ASP A 373 1.70 -9.56 -10.03
N LEU A 374 2.65 -8.63 -9.90
CA LEU A 374 4.01 -8.91 -9.43
C LEU A 374 4.27 -8.52 -7.97
N SER A 375 3.45 -7.66 -7.38
CA SER A 375 3.66 -7.15 -6.03
C SER A 375 2.42 -7.14 -5.14
N GLY A 376 1.22 -7.23 -5.73
CA GLY A 376 -0.04 -7.06 -4.99
C GLY A 376 -0.46 -5.61 -4.78
N HIS A 377 0.35 -4.62 -5.21
CA HIS A 377 0.05 -3.20 -5.05
C HIS A 377 -0.70 -2.62 -6.24
N PHE A 378 -1.67 -1.76 -5.98
CA PHE A 378 -2.39 -1.06 -7.03
C PHE A 378 -1.58 0.13 -7.56
N SER A 379 -1.42 0.18 -8.88
CA SER A 379 -0.80 1.34 -9.53
C SER A 379 -1.67 2.59 -9.38
N VAL A 380 -1.04 3.76 -9.28
CA VAL A 380 -1.72 5.07 -9.36
C VAL A 380 -2.21 5.42 -10.78
N ILE A 381 -1.94 4.57 -11.76
CA ILE A 381 -2.45 4.68 -13.12
C ILE A 381 -3.55 3.62 -13.31
N PRO A 382 -4.83 4.03 -13.42
CA PRO A 382 -5.92 3.10 -13.63
C PRO A 382 -5.74 2.27 -14.90
N SER A 383 -6.07 0.99 -14.84
CA SER A 383 -6.05 0.15 -16.03
C SER A 383 -7.12 0.60 -17.05
N GLY A 384 -6.88 0.34 -18.33
CA GLY A 384 -7.87 0.66 -19.38
C GLY A 384 -9.16 -0.16 -19.29
N GLN A 385 -9.14 -1.26 -18.54
CA GLN A 385 -10.27 -2.17 -18.29
C GLN A 385 -10.19 -2.67 -16.83
N PRO A 386 -10.50 -1.84 -15.83
CA PRO A 386 -10.35 -2.20 -14.45
C PRO A 386 -11.29 -3.33 -14.05
N THR A 387 -10.80 -4.25 -13.23
CA THR A 387 -11.62 -5.24 -12.52
C THR A 387 -12.55 -4.53 -11.53
N GLU A 388 -13.52 -5.24 -10.97
CA GLU A 388 -14.36 -4.69 -9.90
C GLU A 388 -13.54 -4.33 -8.66
N THR A 389 -12.62 -5.19 -8.26
CA THR A 389 -11.69 -4.95 -7.15
C THR A 389 -10.87 -3.68 -7.37
N GLU A 390 -10.25 -3.54 -8.54
CA GLU A 390 -9.47 -2.36 -8.90
C GLU A 390 -10.32 -1.08 -8.86
N ARG A 391 -11.55 -1.14 -9.40
CA ARG A 391 -12.46 0.01 -9.40
C ARG A 391 -12.85 0.45 -7.98
N ILE A 392 -13.14 -0.51 -7.08
CA ILE A 392 -13.47 -0.22 -5.69
C ILE A 392 -12.26 0.33 -4.95
N ALA A 393 -11.07 -0.25 -5.14
CA ALA A 393 -9.82 0.23 -4.56
C ALA A 393 -9.51 1.68 -4.99
N PHE A 394 -9.65 1.99 -6.28
CA PHE A 394 -9.49 3.36 -6.78
C PHE A 394 -10.52 4.33 -6.20
N ASP A 395 -11.79 3.94 -6.14
CA ASP A 395 -12.85 4.80 -5.57
C ASP A 395 -12.61 5.03 -4.06
N ALA A 396 -12.11 4.03 -3.34
CA ALA A 396 -11.68 4.20 -1.94
C ALA A 396 -10.50 5.17 -1.82
N TYR A 397 -9.48 5.03 -2.67
CA TYR A 397 -8.34 5.93 -2.70
C TYR A 397 -8.75 7.36 -3.05
N GLU A 398 -9.53 7.58 -4.11
CA GLU A 398 -9.97 8.92 -4.54
C GLU A 398 -10.80 9.64 -3.47
N THR A 399 -11.59 8.91 -2.67
CA THR A 399 -12.43 9.50 -1.62
C THR A 399 -11.74 9.59 -0.25
N SER A 400 -10.55 8.99 -0.08
CA SER A 400 -9.79 9.04 1.16
C SER A 400 -9.18 10.43 1.42
N VAL A 401 -8.74 10.67 2.64
CA VAL A 401 -8.00 11.86 3.06
C VAL A 401 -6.53 11.66 2.72
N LEU A 402 -5.93 12.60 2.00
CA LEU A 402 -4.49 12.62 1.81
C LEU A 402 -3.85 13.21 3.08
N VAL A 403 -3.17 12.37 3.85
CA VAL A 403 -2.42 12.82 5.02
C VAL A 403 -1.07 13.37 4.54
N PRO A 404 -0.77 14.63 4.82
CA PRO A 404 0.46 15.23 4.36
C PRO A 404 1.66 14.73 5.17
N ASP A 405 2.82 14.62 4.51
CA ASP A 405 4.08 14.46 5.22
C ASP A 405 4.46 15.78 5.90
N SER A 406 4.26 15.85 7.19
CA SER A 406 4.67 16.98 8.00
C SER A 406 4.89 16.56 9.45
N LYS A 407 5.65 17.37 10.18
CA LYS A 407 5.85 17.12 11.62
C LYS A 407 4.51 17.09 12.38
N ASP A 408 3.60 17.97 12.03
CA ASP A 408 2.31 18.07 12.71
C ASP A 408 1.42 16.85 12.39
N ALA A 409 1.50 16.29 11.19
CA ALA A 409 0.83 15.04 10.85
C ALA A 409 1.44 13.83 11.60
N ARG A 410 2.76 13.78 11.76
CA ARG A 410 3.40 12.74 12.59
C ARG A 410 2.99 12.85 14.06
N ASP A 411 2.95 14.06 14.62
CA ASP A 411 2.48 14.30 16.00
C ASP A 411 0.98 13.90 16.14
N PHE A 412 0.17 14.10 15.08
CA PHE A 412 -1.22 13.65 15.00
C PHE A 412 -1.31 12.11 15.08
N TRP A 413 -0.57 11.36 14.27
CA TRP A 413 -0.58 9.90 14.31
C TRP A 413 -0.25 9.35 15.70
N VAL A 414 0.78 9.90 16.35
CA VAL A 414 1.14 9.54 17.73
C VAL A 414 -0.01 9.85 18.71
N SER A 415 -0.71 10.96 18.50
CA SER A 415 -1.86 11.34 19.34
C SER A 415 -3.03 10.39 19.15
N VAL A 416 -3.34 10.01 17.90
CA VAL A 416 -4.40 9.03 17.57
C VAL A 416 -4.09 7.71 18.24
N GLN A 417 -2.92 7.13 17.97
CA GLN A 417 -2.50 5.86 18.54
C GLN A 417 -2.55 5.88 20.07
N THR A 418 -2.05 6.95 20.70
CA THR A 418 -2.07 7.10 22.17
C THR A 418 -3.50 7.20 22.71
N THR A 419 -4.42 7.79 21.96
CA THR A 419 -5.81 7.95 22.38
C THR A 419 -6.54 6.62 22.27
N ILE A 420 -6.38 5.91 21.17
CA ILE A 420 -7.00 4.60 20.95
C ILE A 420 -6.52 3.58 21.99
N LEU A 421 -5.21 3.48 22.22
CA LEU A 421 -4.65 2.51 23.18
C LEU A 421 -5.15 2.69 24.61
N LYS A 422 -5.60 3.89 25.00
CA LYS A 422 -6.21 4.11 26.33
C LYS A 422 -7.51 3.34 26.57
N TYR A 423 -8.19 2.94 25.50
CA TYR A 423 -9.41 2.14 25.62
C TYR A 423 -9.11 0.68 26.01
N PHE A 424 -7.86 0.25 25.90
CA PHE A 424 -7.41 -1.11 26.22
C PHE A 424 -6.60 -1.22 27.52
N ASP A 425 -6.30 -0.08 28.19
CA ASP A 425 -5.65 0.00 29.50
C ASP A 425 -6.66 -0.18 30.63
#